data_2a1452f7895b3d86ffb44e9326518c92
#
_entry.id   2a1452f7895b3d86ffb44e9326518c92
#
_cell.length_a   1.000
_cell.length_b   1.000
_cell.length_c   1.000
_cell.angle_alpha   90.00
_cell.angle_beta   90.00
_cell.angle_gamma   90.00
#
_symmetry.space_group_name_H-M   'P 1'
#
loop_
_entity.id
_entity.type
_entity.pdbx_description
1 polymer ?
#
loop_
_entity_poly.entity_id
_entity_poly.type
_entity_poly.pdbx_seq_one_letter_code
_entity_poly.pdbx_strand_id
1 'polypeptide(L)'
;AKLIINTMIQMKGHDEAMEYFKALDKNIAQYTKSGSGPSKMVGPGECVIAIGFLHDGIYQILQGYDNIQLIVPEDGTSFEVGATAILKGASHPNAAKLWIEYALSPDCVDHAKENGSYQFLVLKNATQPEEAEKFGLDMTNTIDYDFEDAKENSAKYVEDFFEALGSTSDGADSSRFLTE
;
A
#
# COMPACT_ATOMS: atom_id res chain seq x y z
N ALA A 1 -6.14 -1.00 -0.17
CA ALA A 1 -6.96 -2.16 0.25
C ALA A 1 -6.69 -3.41 -0.59
N LYS A 2 -6.62 -3.33 -1.92
CA LYS A 2 -6.43 -4.53 -2.77
C LYS A 2 -5.19 -5.35 -2.40
N LEU A 3 -4.07 -4.71 -2.12
CA LEU A 3 -2.82 -5.39 -1.82
C LEU A 3 -2.96 -6.32 -0.60
N ILE A 4 -3.52 -5.85 0.52
CA ILE A 4 -3.67 -6.67 1.72
C ILE A 4 -4.61 -7.86 1.49
N ILE A 5 -5.67 -7.69 0.70
CA ILE A 5 -6.60 -8.78 0.37
C ILE A 5 -5.88 -9.86 -0.43
N ASN A 6 -5.19 -9.47 -1.51
CA ASN A 6 -4.41 -10.40 -2.33
C ASN A 6 -3.32 -11.10 -1.50
N THR A 7 -2.58 -10.35 -0.68
CA THR A 7 -1.53 -10.87 0.19
C THR A 7 -2.06 -11.97 1.10
N MET A 8 -3.16 -11.71 1.80
CA MET A 8 -3.74 -12.68 2.72
C MET A 8 -4.25 -13.94 2.00
N ILE A 9 -4.83 -13.76 0.81
CA ILE A 9 -5.28 -14.91 -0.01
C ILE A 9 -4.10 -15.73 -0.48
N GLN A 10 -3.02 -15.10 -0.94
CA GLN A 10 -1.82 -15.81 -1.39
C GLN A 10 -1.07 -16.50 -0.25
N MET A 11 -1.10 -15.94 0.96
CA MET A 11 -0.47 -16.55 2.14
C MET A 11 -1.28 -17.70 2.73
N LYS A 12 -2.60 -17.60 2.77
CA LYS A 12 -3.47 -18.50 3.55
C LYS A 12 -4.44 -19.31 2.69
N GLY A 13 -4.59 -18.98 1.41
CA GLY A 13 -5.69 -19.45 0.58
C GLY A 13 -6.96 -18.64 0.80
N HIS A 14 -7.86 -18.70 -0.18
CA HIS A 14 -9.05 -17.84 -0.26
C HIS A 14 -9.96 -17.98 0.98
N ASP A 15 -10.36 -19.19 1.33
CA ASP A 15 -11.36 -19.41 2.37
C ASP A 15 -10.85 -19.02 3.76
N GLU A 16 -9.61 -19.35 4.09
CA GLU A 16 -8.99 -18.99 5.36
C GLU A 16 -8.78 -17.47 5.45
N ALA A 17 -8.42 -16.81 4.35
CA ALA A 17 -8.30 -15.36 4.30
C ALA A 17 -9.66 -14.68 4.55
N MET A 18 -10.76 -15.18 3.98
CA MET A 18 -12.10 -14.63 4.22
C MET A 18 -12.54 -14.79 5.68
N GLU A 19 -12.28 -15.94 6.30
CA GLU A 19 -12.56 -16.14 7.74
C GLU A 19 -11.69 -15.22 8.62
N TYR A 20 -10.43 -15.03 8.26
CA TYR A 20 -9.56 -14.06 8.93
C TYR A 20 -10.12 -12.64 8.85
N PHE A 21 -10.57 -12.19 7.67
CA PHE A 21 -11.14 -10.85 7.50
C PHE A 21 -12.44 -10.66 8.27
N LYS A 22 -13.30 -11.67 8.34
CA LYS A 22 -14.51 -11.64 9.18
C LYS A 22 -14.18 -11.50 10.67
N ALA A 23 -13.10 -12.15 11.12
CA ALA A 23 -12.64 -12.03 12.50
C ALA A 23 -12.01 -10.66 12.77
N LEU A 24 -11.19 -10.18 11.84
CA LEU A 24 -10.52 -8.88 11.93
C LEU A 24 -11.51 -7.73 11.92
N ASP A 25 -12.55 -7.81 11.08
CA ASP A 25 -13.59 -6.78 10.92
C ASP A 25 -14.25 -6.36 12.23
N LYS A 26 -14.37 -7.29 13.18
CA LYS A 26 -14.93 -7.01 14.52
C LYS A 26 -14.08 -5.99 15.32
N ASN A 27 -12.82 -5.83 14.94
CA ASN A 27 -11.87 -4.91 15.59
C ASN A 27 -11.56 -3.69 14.71
N ILE A 28 -12.11 -3.61 13.51
CA ILE A 28 -11.89 -2.48 12.60
C ILE A 28 -12.85 -1.35 12.96
N ALA A 29 -12.30 -0.22 13.37
CA ALA A 29 -13.06 1.00 13.59
C ALA A 29 -13.47 1.67 12.26
N GLN A 30 -12.55 1.68 11.28
CA GLN A 30 -12.77 2.39 10.02
C GLN A 30 -11.94 1.80 8.88
N TYR A 31 -12.54 1.76 7.69
CA TYR A 31 -11.85 1.53 6.43
C TYR A 31 -11.65 2.85 5.68
N THR A 32 -10.44 3.08 5.18
CA THR A 32 -10.10 4.32 4.48
C THR A 32 -10.05 4.12 2.97
N LYS A 33 -10.39 5.15 2.21
CA LYS A 33 -10.25 5.14 0.73
C LYS A 33 -8.80 5.24 0.28
N SER A 34 -8.00 6.06 0.95
CA SER A 34 -6.60 6.29 0.55
C SER A 34 -5.66 5.36 1.29
N GLY A 35 -4.58 4.92 0.63
CA GLY A 35 -3.55 4.08 1.23
C GLY A 35 -2.82 4.75 2.40
N SER A 36 -2.67 6.07 2.38
CA SER A 36 -2.04 6.84 3.47
C SER A 36 -2.99 7.21 4.62
N GLY A 37 -4.29 6.97 4.47
CA GLY A 37 -5.29 7.29 5.49
C GLY A 37 -5.01 6.65 6.84
N PRO A 38 -4.76 5.34 6.92
CA PRO A 38 -4.53 4.66 8.19
C PRO A 38 -3.36 5.24 8.97
N SER A 39 -2.23 5.51 8.33
CA SER A 39 -1.04 6.08 8.98
C SER A 39 -1.30 7.47 9.56
N LYS A 40 -2.15 8.28 8.89
CA LYS A 40 -2.53 9.62 9.36
C LYS A 40 -3.42 9.61 10.62
N MET A 41 -4.09 8.50 10.89
CA MET A 41 -4.98 8.35 12.05
C MET A 41 -4.24 7.86 13.30
N VAL A 42 -3.13 7.13 13.15
CA VAL A 42 -2.37 6.61 14.29
C VAL A 42 -1.62 7.71 15.04
N GLY A 43 -0.97 8.63 14.32
CA GLY A 43 -0.19 9.70 14.92
C GLY A 43 -0.97 10.55 15.92
N PRO A 44 -2.12 11.12 15.54
CA PRO A 44 -3.00 11.86 16.43
C PRO A 44 -3.70 11.01 17.50
N GLY A 45 -3.63 9.67 17.41
CA GLY A 45 -4.30 8.77 18.35
C GLY A 45 -5.78 8.50 18.02
N GLU A 46 -6.20 8.74 16.79
CA GLU A 46 -7.57 8.41 16.35
C GLU A 46 -7.79 6.89 16.25
N CYS A 47 -6.73 6.13 16.06
CA CYS A 47 -6.72 4.68 16.20
C CYS A 47 -5.40 4.21 16.84
N VAL A 48 -5.43 3.01 17.43
CA VAL A 48 -4.25 2.42 18.10
C VAL A 48 -3.37 1.64 17.12
N ILE A 49 -3.98 0.95 16.17
CA ILE A 49 -3.31 0.14 15.15
C ILE A 49 -3.84 0.53 13.79
N ALA A 50 -2.94 0.65 12.83
CA ALA A 50 -3.29 0.85 11.43
C ALA A 50 -2.64 -0.21 10.55
N ILE A 51 -3.37 -0.67 9.54
CA ILE A 51 -2.82 -1.48 8.45
C ILE A 51 -2.65 -0.57 7.24
N GLY A 52 -1.42 -0.32 6.85
CA GLY A 52 -1.08 0.63 5.79
C GLY A 52 0.31 0.41 5.25
N PHE A 53 0.79 1.33 4.44
CA PHE A 53 2.15 1.28 3.91
C PHE A 53 3.16 1.77 4.95
N LEU A 54 4.26 1.05 5.10
CA LEU A 54 5.31 1.38 6.06
C LEU A 54 5.97 2.74 5.78
N HIS A 55 6.17 3.09 4.52
CA HIS A 55 6.72 4.39 4.14
C HIS A 55 5.82 5.57 4.55
N ASP A 56 4.50 5.39 4.58
CA ASP A 56 3.57 6.40 5.10
C ASP A 56 3.71 6.54 6.62
N GLY A 57 3.99 5.46 7.32
CA GLY A 57 4.30 5.49 8.75
C GLY A 57 5.61 6.24 9.03
N ILE A 58 6.68 6.00 8.24
CA ILE A 58 7.93 6.77 8.32
C ILE A 58 7.62 8.26 8.17
N TYR A 59 6.83 8.63 7.17
CA TYR A 59 6.45 10.04 6.96
C TYR A 59 5.81 10.65 8.21
N GLN A 60 4.86 9.96 8.85
CA GLN A 60 4.21 10.47 10.06
C GLN A 60 5.20 10.63 11.24
N ILE A 61 6.11 9.68 11.43
CA ILE A 61 7.14 9.80 12.48
C ILE A 61 8.01 11.05 12.23
N LEU A 62 8.41 11.28 10.99
CA LEU A 62 9.22 12.45 10.62
C LEU A 62 8.44 13.77 10.69
N GLN A 63 7.10 13.73 10.70
CA GLN A 63 6.25 14.88 10.98
C GLN A 63 6.09 15.17 12.50
N GLY A 64 6.74 14.38 13.37
CA GLY A 64 6.77 14.59 14.82
C GLY A 64 5.88 13.65 15.63
N TYR A 65 5.27 12.64 15.02
CA TYR A 65 4.52 11.61 15.73
C TYR A 65 5.45 10.48 16.18
N ASP A 66 6.27 10.74 17.19
CA ASP A 66 7.28 9.82 17.73
C ASP A 66 6.68 8.64 18.54
N ASN A 67 5.38 8.67 18.78
CA ASN A 67 4.61 7.61 19.40
C ASN A 67 4.25 6.44 18.45
N ILE A 68 4.59 6.55 17.16
CA ILE A 68 4.33 5.49 16.16
C ILE A 68 5.46 4.46 16.18
N GLN A 69 5.08 3.19 16.22
CA GLN A 69 5.98 2.06 15.97
C GLN A 69 5.60 1.40 14.64
N LEU A 70 6.58 1.20 13.77
CA LEU A 70 6.41 0.41 12.55
C LEU A 70 6.60 -1.07 12.85
N ILE A 71 5.70 -1.90 12.35
CA ILE A 71 5.73 -3.35 12.54
C ILE A 71 5.68 -4.01 11.17
N VAL A 72 6.71 -4.81 10.86
CA VAL A 72 6.70 -5.73 9.73
C VAL A 72 6.28 -7.10 10.28
N PRO A 73 5.22 -7.73 9.74
CA PRO A 73 4.79 -9.05 10.19
C PRO A 73 5.90 -10.10 10.02
N GLU A 74 6.08 -10.97 11.02
CA GLU A 74 7.10 -12.03 10.98
C GLU A 74 6.83 -13.09 9.89
N ASP A 75 5.56 -13.32 9.59
CA ASP A 75 5.10 -14.27 8.55
C ASP A 75 5.16 -13.69 7.14
N GLY A 76 5.59 -12.44 7.01
CA GLY A 76 5.85 -11.79 5.73
C GLY A 76 4.89 -10.65 5.40
N THR A 77 5.28 -9.89 4.42
CA THR A 77 4.49 -8.80 3.85
C THR A 77 4.60 -8.82 2.32
N SER A 78 3.85 -7.99 1.64
CA SER A 78 3.94 -7.82 0.20
C SER A 78 4.33 -6.39 -0.17
N PHE A 79 4.53 -6.17 -1.46
CA PHE A 79 4.87 -4.85 -1.99
C PHE A 79 4.14 -4.58 -3.31
N GLU A 80 4.02 -3.32 -3.65
CA GLU A 80 3.57 -2.84 -4.95
C GLU A 80 4.72 -2.16 -5.67
N VAL A 81 4.72 -2.24 -6.99
CA VAL A 81 5.66 -1.49 -7.84
C VAL A 81 4.89 -0.40 -8.57
N GLY A 82 5.21 0.86 -8.27
CA GLY A 82 4.66 2.00 -8.97
C GLY A 82 5.03 1.95 -10.45
N ALA A 83 4.08 2.25 -11.33
CA ALA A 83 4.28 2.20 -12.77
C ALA A 83 3.78 3.48 -13.45
N THR A 84 4.41 3.82 -14.56
CA THR A 84 3.98 4.89 -15.46
C THR A 84 3.82 4.36 -16.87
N ALA A 85 2.89 4.92 -17.64
CA ALA A 85 2.61 4.49 -19.02
C ALA A 85 2.18 5.66 -19.89
N ILE A 86 2.39 5.51 -21.20
CA ILE A 86 1.87 6.44 -22.21
C ILE A 86 0.51 5.92 -22.68
N LEU A 87 -0.51 6.74 -22.58
CA LEU A 87 -1.84 6.40 -23.07
C LEU A 87 -1.83 6.25 -24.61
N LYS A 88 -2.53 5.24 -25.10
CA LYS A 88 -2.76 5.10 -26.54
C LYS A 88 -3.53 6.32 -27.05
N GLY A 89 -2.99 6.98 -28.08
CA GLY A 89 -3.58 8.21 -28.62
C GLY A 89 -3.22 9.48 -27.85
N ALA A 90 -2.20 9.46 -26.99
CA ALA A 90 -1.70 10.66 -26.34
C ALA A 90 -1.41 11.78 -27.34
N SER A 91 -1.84 13.00 -27.04
CA SER A 91 -1.68 14.16 -27.95
C SER A 91 -0.22 14.55 -28.20
N HIS A 92 0.65 14.27 -27.21
CA HIS A 92 2.07 14.63 -27.25
C HIS A 92 2.97 13.42 -26.90
N PRO A 93 3.01 12.36 -27.73
CA PRO A 93 3.68 11.12 -27.38
C PRO A 93 5.19 11.26 -27.16
N ASN A 94 5.85 12.16 -27.90
CA ASN A 94 7.28 12.40 -27.77
C ASN A 94 7.61 13.13 -26.45
N ALA A 95 6.79 14.09 -26.04
CA ALA A 95 6.94 14.74 -24.74
C ALA A 95 6.68 13.74 -23.60
N ALA A 96 5.68 12.86 -23.76
CA ALA A 96 5.40 11.81 -22.79
C ALA A 96 6.56 10.80 -22.65
N LYS A 97 7.23 10.44 -23.74
CA LYS A 97 8.45 9.60 -23.72
C LYS A 97 9.57 10.27 -22.95
N LEU A 98 9.86 11.54 -23.27
CA LEU A 98 10.90 12.31 -22.58
C LEU A 98 10.61 12.44 -21.08
N TRP A 99 9.33 12.64 -20.73
CA TRP A 99 8.93 12.66 -19.33
C TRP A 99 9.20 11.32 -18.62
N ILE A 100 8.85 10.19 -19.26
CA ILE A 100 9.10 8.86 -18.68
C ILE A 100 10.60 8.60 -18.53
N GLU A 101 11.41 8.97 -19.52
CA GLU A 101 12.88 8.84 -19.42
C GLU A 101 13.43 9.63 -18.24
N TYR A 102 12.96 10.85 -18.01
CA TYR A 102 13.32 11.63 -16.84
C TYR A 102 12.79 11.01 -15.54
N ALA A 103 11.52 10.63 -15.51
CA ALA A 103 10.87 10.04 -14.32
C ALA A 103 11.53 8.73 -13.86
N LEU A 104 12.20 8.01 -14.77
CA LEU A 104 12.96 6.79 -14.50
C LEU A 104 14.47 7.04 -14.37
N SER A 105 14.89 8.27 -14.21
CA SER A 105 16.30 8.62 -13.95
C SER A 105 16.58 8.74 -12.46
N PRO A 106 17.83 8.49 -12.01
CA PRO A 106 18.22 8.75 -10.62
C PRO A 106 17.95 10.19 -10.20
N ASP A 107 18.21 11.15 -11.10
CA ASP A 107 17.95 12.58 -10.85
C ASP A 107 16.51 12.88 -10.43
N CYS A 108 15.53 12.12 -10.96
CA CYS A 108 14.14 12.29 -10.58
C CYS A 108 13.77 11.50 -9.31
N VAL A 109 14.12 10.22 -9.28
CA VAL A 109 13.65 9.34 -8.18
C VAL A 109 14.34 9.64 -6.86
N ASP A 110 15.57 10.12 -6.86
CA ASP A 110 16.32 10.49 -5.65
C ASP A 110 15.70 11.72 -4.95
N HIS A 111 14.93 12.55 -5.68
CA HIS A 111 14.18 13.66 -5.09
C HIS A 111 12.89 13.23 -4.35
N ALA A 112 12.48 11.97 -4.46
CA ALA A 112 11.22 11.52 -3.85
C ALA A 112 11.20 11.72 -2.33
N LYS A 113 12.32 11.41 -1.64
CA LYS A 113 12.44 11.58 -0.18
C LYS A 113 12.39 13.05 0.27
N GLU A 114 12.89 13.97 -0.54
CA GLU A 114 12.85 15.42 -0.24
C GLU A 114 11.40 15.94 -0.23
N ASN A 115 10.50 15.22 -0.90
CA ASN A 115 9.08 15.49 -0.98
C ASN A 115 8.24 14.54 -0.10
N GLY A 116 8.85 13.86 0.87
CA GLY A 116 8.17 13.04 1.86
C GLY A 116 7.80 11.63 1.39
N SER A 117 8.37 11.14 0.29
CA SER A 117 8.17 9.77 -0.17
C SER A 117 9.39 8.91 0.20
N TYR A 118 9.19 7.98 1.13
CA TYR A 118 10.23 7.10 1.66
C TYR A 118 10.10 5.66 1.16
N GLN A 119 9.57 5.50 -0.06
CA GLN A 119 9.41 4.21 -0.72
C GLN A 119 10.78 3.66 -1.15
N PHE A 120 10.93 2.33 -1.15
CA PHE A 120 12.07 1.70 -1.80
C PHE A 120 12.05 1.97 -3.30
N LEU A 121 13.21 2.33 -3.84
CA LEU A 121 13.38 2.63 -5.25
C LEU A 121 13.77 1.37 -6.02
N VAL A 122 13.06 1.09 -7.11
CA VAL A 122 13.32 -0.09 -7.97
C VAL A 122 14.43 0.14 -8.98
N LEU A 123 14.87 1.38 -9.17
CA LEU A 123 15.95 1.72 -10.08
C LEU A 123 17.31 1.32 -9.47
N LYS A 124 18.08 0.49 -10.17
CA LYS A 124 19.32 -0.12 -9.64
C LYS A 124 20.41 0.86 -9.20
N ASN A 125 20.44 2.04 -9.82
CA ASN A 125 21.44 3.09 -9.56
C ASN A 125 20.86 4.29 -8.79
N ALA A 126 19.66 4.16 -8.25
CA ALA A 126 19.07 5.17 -7.36
C ALA A 126 19.59 5.02 -5.93
N THR A 127 19.60 6.13 -5.21
CA THR A 127 19.97 6.17 -3.79
C THR A 127 18.77 5.82 -2.93
N GLN A 128 18.79 4.66 -2.27
CA GLN A 128 17.72 4.24 -1.37
C GLN A 128 17.54 5.24 -0.22
N PRO A 129 16.30 5.49 0.26
CA PRO A 129 16.08 6.35 1.41
C PRO A 129 16.71 5.72 2.67
N GLU A 130 17.61 6.44 3.33
CA GLU A 130 18.27 6.01 4.57
C GLU A 130 17.28 5.79 5.73
N GLU A 131 16.12 6.42 5.65
CA GLU A 131 15.03 6.28 6.59
C GLU A 131 14.52 4.83 6.64
N ALA A 132 14.53 4.11 5.53
CA ALA A 132 14.14 2.71 5.50
C ALA A 132 15.04 1.86 6.41
N GLU A 133 16.36 2.00 6.31
CA GLU A 133 17.33 1.32 7.17
C GLU A 133 17.20 1.78 8.64
N LYS A 134 17.08 3.08 8.86
CA LYS A 134 16.94 3.67 10.20
C LYS A 134 15.73 3.11 10.97
N PHE A 135 14.64 2.83 10.28
CA PHE A 135 13.43 2.24 10.88
C PHE A 135 13.35 0.71 10.74
N GLY A 136 14.45 0.06 10.33
CA GLY A 136 14.55 -1.39 10.27
C GLY A 136 13.69 -2.02 9.17
N LEU A 137 13.35 -1.27 8.15
CA LEU A 137 12.61 -1.80 7.01
C LEU A 137 13.60 -2.41 6.01
N ASP A 138 13.28 -3.60 5.53
CA ASP A 138 13.99 -4.24 4.45
C ASP A 138 13.03 -5.02 3.55
N MET A 139 13.52 -5.49 2.41
CA MET A 139 12.72 -6.25 1.45
C MET A 139 12.90 -7.78 1.60
N THR A 140 13.62 -8.23 2.63
CA THR A 140 13.93 -9.66 2.80
C THR A 140 12.75 -10.46 3.34
N ASN A 141 11.82 -9.81 4.04
CA ASN A 141 10.63 -10.43 4.61
C ASN A 141 9.38 -10.25 3.73
N THR A 142 9.55 -10.25 2.40
CA THR A 142 8.43 -10.24 1.47
C THR A 142 8.05 -11.65 1.06
N ILE A 143 6.75 -11.90 0.91
CA ILE A 143 6.25 -13.14 0.31
C ILE A 143 6.60 -13.20 -1.17
N ASP A 144 6.59 -14.39 -1.75
CA ASP A 144 6.66 -14.57 -3.21
C ASP A 144 5.29 -14.17 -3.81
N TYR A 145 5.11 -12.85 -3.96
CA TYR A 145 3.84 -12.28 -4.37
C TYR A 145 3.57 -12.52 -5.84
N ASP A 146 2.49 -13.24 -6.15
CA ASP A 146 2.06 -13.55 -7.53
C ASP A 146 1.31 -12.35 -8.13
N PHE A 147 2.03 -11.57 -8.94
CA PHE A 147 1.47 -10.42 -9.65
C PHE A 147 0.49 -10.80 -10.78
N GLU A 148 0.64 -11.98 -11.39
CA GLU A 148 -0.28 -12.43 -12.44
C GLU A 148 -1.62 -12.87 -11.82
N ASP A 149 -1.60 -13.62 -10.72
CA ASP A 149 -2.81 -13.92 -9.95
C ASP A 149 -3.50 -12.64 -9.50
N ALA A 150 -2.75 -11.70 -8.93
CA ALA A 150 -3.29 -10.42 -8.49
C ALA A 150 -3.93 -9.61 -9.64
N LYS A 151 -3.31 -9.60 -10.82
CA LYS A 151 -3.83 -8.93 -12.01
C LYS A 151 -5.14 -9.54 -12.50
N GLU A 152 -5.23 -10.87 -12.50
CA GLU A 152 -6.38 -11.59 -13.00
C GLU A 152 -7.55 -11.59 -12.02
N ASN A 153 -7.27 -11.72 -10.72
CA ASN A 153 -8.27 -12.07 -9.71
C ASN A 153 -8.57 -10.96 -8.69
N SER A 154 -7.77 -9.89 -8.59
CA SER A 154 -7.97 -8.85 -7.55
C SER A 154 -9.38 -8.26 -7.52
N ALA A 155 -10.03 -8.11 -8.67
CA ALA A 155 -11.38 -7.54 -8.72
C ALA A 155 -12.36 -8.47 -8.00
N LYS A 156 -12.28 -9.77 -8.28
CA LYS A 156 -13.10 -10.80 -7.64
C LYS A 156 -12.77 -10.91 -6.14
N TYR A 157 -11.50 -10.92 -5.78
CA TYR A 157 -11.08 -11.00 -4.37
C TYR A 157 -11.61 -9.83 -3.54
N VAL A 158 -11.66 -8.63 -4.10
CA VAL A 158 -12.26 -7.46 -3.45
C VAL A 158 -13.77 -7.62 -3.30
N GLU A 159 -14.46 -8.14 -4.30
CA GLU A 159 -15.90 -8.43 -4.24
C GLU A 159 -16.19 -9.48 -3.15
N ASP A 160 -15.47 -10.59 -3.15
CA ASP A 160 -15.59 -11.67 -2.14
C ASP A 160 -15.31 -11.15 -0.72
N PHE A 161 -14.33 -10.25 -0.56
CA PHE A 161 -14.05 -9.59 0.72
C PHE A 161 -15.26 -8.78 1.22
N PHE A 162 -15.85 -7.94 0.38
CA PHE A 162 -17.03 -7.16 0.78
C PHE A 162 -18.24 -8.06 1.05
N GLU A 163 -18.45 -9.09 0.25
CA GLU A 163 -19.50 -10.08 0.49
C GLU A 163 -19.31 -10.79 1.84
N ALA A 164 -18.07 -11.21 2.14
CA ALA A 164 -17.73 -11.85 3.40
C ALA A 164 -18.01 -10.97 4.62
N LEU A 165 -17.88 -9.65 4.48
CA LEU A 165 -18.20 -8.67 5.54
C LEU A 165 -19.68 -8.25 5.57
N GLY A 166 -20.53 -8.80 4.70
CA GLY A 166 -21.93 -8.41 4.60
C GLY A 166 -22.14 -7.00 4.04
N SER A 167 -21.22 -6.53 3.21
CA SER A 167 -21.23 -5.21 2.58
C SER A 167 -21.15 -5.33 1.06
N THR A 168 -21.33 -4.21 0.36
CA THR A 168 -21.13 -4.16 -1.10
C THR A 168 -19.80 -3.48 -1.44
N SER A 169 -19.24 -3.82 -2.61
CA SER A 169 -18.00 -3.20 -3.11
C SER A 169 -18.12 -1.68 -3.29
N ASP A 170 -19.32 -1.15 -3.37
CA ASP A 170 -19.60 0.28 -3.49
C ASP A 170 -19.42 1.03 -2.15
N GLY A 171 -19.25 0.30 -1.05
CA GLY A 171 -19.05 0.88 0.28
C GLY A 171 -20.23 1.69 0.81
N ALA A 172 -21.35 1.64 0.12
CA ALA A 172 -22.49 2.53 0.33
C ALA A 172 -23.25 2.28 1.64
N ASP A 173 -23.14 1.09 2.20
CA ASP A 173 -23.99 0.67 3.33
C ASP A 173 -23.30 0.61 4.69
N SER A 174 -22.03 0.94 4.77
CA SER A 174 -21.30 0.90 6.03
C SER A 174 -20.77 2.28 6.42
N SER A 175 -21.23 2.78 7.58
CA SER A 175 -20.69 4.02 8.17
C SER A 175 -19.20 3.94 8.51
N ARG A 176 -18.60 2.75 8.46
CA ARG A 176 -17.16 2.50 8.64
C ARG A 176 -16.36 2.67 7.36
N PHE A 177 -17.00 2.70 6.19
CA PHE A 177 -16.34 2.95 4.92
C PHE A 177 -16.46 4.42 4.57
N LEU A 178 -15.32 5.11 4.43
CA LEU A 178 -15.31 6.50 3.98
C LEU A 178 -15.78 6.55 2.52
N THR A 179 -16.81 7.34 2.26
CA THR A 179 -17.37 7.54 0.92
C THR A 179 -16.65 8.63 0.12
N GLU A 180 -15.73 9.39 0.74
CA GLU A 180 -14.85 10.38 0.09
C GLU A 180 -13.42 10.34 0.65
#